data_74b0fc4bd633d68e1e4e21262db4f872
#
_entry.id   74b0fc4bd633d68e1e4e21262db4f872
#
_cell.length_a   1.000
_cell.length_b   1.000
_cell.length_c   1.000
_cell.angle_alpha   90.00
_cell.angle_beta   90.00
_cell.angle_gamma   90.00
#
_symmetry.space_group_name_H-M   'P 1'
#
loop_
_entity.id
_entity.type
_entity.pdbx_description
1 polymer ?
#
loop_
_entity_poly.entity_id
_entity_poly.type
_entity_poly.pdbx_seq_one_letter_code
_entity_poly.pdbx_strand_id
1 'polypeptide(L)'
;MIGIVGAGVVGSRVAETLRLFSLRQICVHDTEQIISQRLAARLSDEKSQISVVDRNAMKSAKVVVLCGPSPHFSIAKELLDAGVSVVSTSDDIADCLNLLTLSQLALENKATLIVGAASSPGMSGLLVRHLALSFDSIDEAHVALHGTGGPACARQHHRALSGQSIGWHDGEWLRRPAGSGRELCWFPEPVGAYDCYRAELPDPLLIKRAFPELERVTGRVTATRRDRVFSRVPMMIPPQAEGGMGGLRVEVRGMKNGARLVDVIAVAERVGQVAGVVAANTAHAIDINKIEKHGAHVLGDESMPNAWLVAQICNAGINLHSFVRA
;
A
#
# COMPACT_ATOMS: atom_id res chain seq x y z
N MET A 1 -3.77 -1.14 22.04
CA MET A 1 -3.42 -2.49 21.51
C MET A 1 -3.67 -2.51 20.01
N ILE A 2 -2.68 -2.92 19.22
CA ILE A 2 -2.79 -3.03 17.76
C ILE A 2 -2.74 -4.52 17.39
N GLY A 3 -3.68 -4.96 16.53
CA GLY A 3 -3.73 -6.31 16.01
C GLY A 3 -3.11 -6.41 14.62
N ILE A 4 -2.53 -7.57 14.28
CA ILE A 4 -2.00 -7.91 12.96
C ILE A 4 -2.60 -9.24 12.54
N VAL A 5 -3.26 -9.27 11.38
CA VAL A 5 -3.76 -10.49 10.75
C VAL A 5 -2.92 -10.79 9.51
N GLY A 6 -2.24 -11.94 9.53
CA GLY A 6 -1.23 -12.33 8.56
C GLY A 6 0.19 -12.01 9.05
N ALA A 7 0.96 -13.04 9.42
CA ALA A 7 2.32 -12.94 9.96
C ALA A 7 3.42 -13.22 8.91
N GLY A 8 3.07 -13.10 7.63
CA GLY A 8 3.98 -13.23 6.51
C GLY A 8 4.99 -12.07 6.41
N VAL A 9 5.53 -11.82 5.21
CA VAL A 9 6.55 -10.77 4.99
C VAL A 9 6.05 -9.40 5.47
N VAL A 10 4.90 -8.93 4.99
CA VAL A 10 4.38 -7.60 5.34
C VAL A 10 4.01 -7.53 6.82
N GLY A 11 3.30 -8.51 7.36
CA GLY A 11 2.93 -8.52 8.79
C GLY A 11 4.13 -8.56 9.73
N SER A 12 5.21 -9.25 9.35
CA SER A 12 6.48 -9.20 10.09
C SER A 12 7.07 -7.79 10.11
N ARG A 13 7.08 -7.09 8.97
CA ARG A 13 7.57 -5.72 8.87
C ARG A 13 6.68 -4.72 9.63
N VAL A 14 5.35 -4.96 9.65
CA VAL A 14 4.42 -4.18 10.50
C VAL A 14 4.78 -4.36 11.97
N ALA A 15 4.96 -5.59 12.44
CA ALA A 15 5.31 -5.86 13.83
C ALA A 15 6.66 -5.24 14.22
N GLU A 16 7.68 -5.37 13.35
CA GLU A 16 9.01 -4.75 13.53
C GLU A 16 8.91 -3.23 13.68
N THR A 17 8.12 -2.59 12.82
CA THR A 17 7.93 -1.13 12.85
C THR A 17 7.13 -0.67 14.07
N LEU A 18 6.05 -1.37 14.43
CA LEU A 18 5.24 -1.04 15.60
C LEU A 18 6.05 -1.07 16.92
N ARG A 19 7.03 -1.94 17.02
CA ARG A 19 7.93 -1.97 18.18
C ARG A 19 8.72 -0.68 18.37
N LEU A 20 9.03 0.05 17.28
CA LEU A 20 9.75 1.35 17.37
C LEU A 20 8.92 2.41 18.08
N PHE A 21 7.59 2.28 18.13
CA PHE A 21 6.70 3.22 18.82
C PHE A 21 6.52 2.92 20.32
N SER A 22 7.32 2.02 20.90
CA SER A 22 7.21 1.60 22.30
C SER A 22 5.82 1.09 22.69
N LEU A 23 5.12 0.48 21.75
CA LEU A 23 3.81 -0.14 21.98
C LEU A 23 3.98 -1.39 22.84
N ARG A 24 3.33 -1.39 24.00
CA ARG A 24 3.45 -2.47 24.99
C ARG A 24 2.73 -3.75 24.58
N GLN A 25 1.70 -3.66 23.72
CA GLN A 25 0.88 -4.82 23.34
C GLN A 25 0.59 -4.82 21.84
N ILE A 26 1.12 -5.83 21.17
CA ILE A 26 0.84 -6.17 19.78
C ILE A 26 0.26 -7.59 19.77
N CYS A 27 -0.89 -7.77 19.13
CA CYS A 27 -1.50 -9.07 18.93
C CYS A 27 -1.30 -9.53 17.49
N VAL A 28 -0.96 -10.80 17.30
CA VAL A 28 -0.74 -11.38 15.97
C VAL A 28 -1.61 -12.62 15.80
N HIS A 29 -2.25 -12.73 14.65
CA HIS A 29 -2.96 -13.90 14.19
C HIS A 29 -2.50 -14.29 12.78
N ASP A 30 -2.33 -15.58 12.55
CA ASP A 30 -2.15 -16.18 11.24
C ASP A 30 -2.92 -17.50 11.16
N THR A 31 -3.40 -17.85 9.97
CA THR A 31 -4.06 -19.15 9.74
C THR A 31 -3.12 -20.30 10.00
N GLU A 32 -1.82 -20.11 9.74
CA GLU A 32 -0.75 -21.01 10.13
C GLU A 32 -0.14 -20.56 11.48
N GLN A 33 -0.65 -21.07 12.57
CA GLN A 33 -0.27 -20.67 13.93
C GLN A 33 1.26 -20.67 14.16
N ILE A 34 1.99 -21.60 13.54
CA ILE A 34 3.45 -21.69 13.65
C ILE A 34 4.15 -20.43 13.15
N ILE A 35 3.58 -19.74 12.14
CA ILE A 35 4.16 -18.51 11.58
C ILE A 35 4.04 -17.36 12.59
N SER A 36 2.86 -17.20 13.20
CA SER A 36 2.64 -16.17 14.24
C SER A 36 3.46 -16.46 15.51
N GLN A 37 3.63 -17.71 15.90
CA GLN A 37 4.49 -18.11 17.03
C GLN A 37 5.96 -17.79 16.77
N ARG A 38 6.48 -18.09 15.58
CA ARG A 38 7.85 -17.73 15.18
C ARG A 38 8.07 -16.22 15.19
N LEU A 39 7.10 -15.46 14.68
CA LEU A 39 7.15 -14.00 14.70
C LEU A 39 7.20 -13.47 16.13
N ALA A 40 6.30 -13.94 17.00
CA ALA A 40 6.26 -13.54 18.39
C ALA A 40 7.56 -13.89 19.14
N ALA A 41 8.07 -15.12 18.98
CA ALA A 41 9.32 -15.55 19.61
C ALA A 41 10.55 -14.71 19.15
N ARG A 42 10.57 -14.30 17.88
CA ARG A 42 11.66 -13.49 17.32
C ARG A 42 11.64 -12.05 17.80
N LEU A 43 10.46 -11.47 18.01
CA LEU A 43 10.29 -10.03 18.21
C LEU A 43 9.90 -9.63 19.63
N SER A 44 9.44 -10.55 20.49
CA SER A 44 9.12 -10.20 21.89
C SER A 44 10.37 -9.93 22.71
N ASP A 45 10.34 -8.86 23.48
CA ASP A 45 11.36 -8.49 24.46
C ASP A 45 10.69 -7.84 25.69
N GLU A 46 11.50 -7.33 26.63
CA GLU A 46 11.00 -6.66 27.84
C GLU A 46 10.17 -5.40 27.56
N LYS A 47 10.37 -4.75 26.39
CA LYS A 47 9.71 -3.49 26.04
C LYS A 47 8.45 -3.70 25.23
N SER A 48 8.39 -4.77 24.41
CA SER A 48 7.29 -5.04 23.50
C SER A 48 6.91 -6.52 23.55
N GLN A 49 5.71 -6.80 24.02
CA GLN A 49 5.17 -8.17 24.08
C GLN A 49 4.27 -8.43 22.88
N ILE A 50 4.62 -9.42 22.07
CA ILE A 50 3.81 -9.88 20.95
C ILE A 50 3.05 -11.13 21.37
N SER A 51 1.73 -11.04 21.46
CA SER A 51 0.86 -12.11 21.84
C SER A 51 0.25 -12.78 20.61
N VAL A 52 0.38 -14.11 20.52
CA VAL A 52 -0.33 -14.88 19.50
C VAL A 52 -1.76 -15.13 20.01
N VAL A 53 -2.73 -14.74 19.22
CA VAL A 53 -4.14 -14.81 19.61
C VAL A 53 -4.98 -15.45 18.49
N ASP A 54 -6.18 -15.91 18.83
CA ASP A 54 -7.14 -16.30 17.82
C ASP A 54 -7.76 -15.07 17.11
N ARG A 55 -8.45 -15.30 15.99
CA ARG A 55 -9.06 -14.23 15.19
C ARG A 55 -10.12 -13.45 15.97
N ASN A 56 -10.90 -14.12 16.86
CA ASN A 56 -11.94 -13.44 17.63
C ASN A 56 -11.37 -12.45 18.64
N ALA A 57 -10.21 -12.73 19.21
CA ALA A 57 -9.53 -11.81 20.13
C ALA A 57 -9.11 -10.48 19.45
N MET A 58 -9.03 -10.44 18.13
CA MET A 58 -8.76 -9.20 17.39
C MET A 58 -9.85 -8.14 17.59
N LYS A 59 -11.07 -8.53 17.96
CA LYS A 59 -12.19 -7.62 18.28
C LYS A 59 -11.94 -6.77 19.51
N SER A 60 -10.93 -7.08 20.32
CA SER A 60 -10.50 -6.28 21.47
C SER A 60 -9.45 -5.23 21.13
N ALA A 61 -8.93 -5.25 19.91
CA ALA A 61 -7.94 -4.27 19.46
C ALA A 61 -8.62 -2.93 19.13
N LYS A 62 -7.87 -1.83 19.24
CA LYS A 62 -8.33 -0.52 18.76
C LYS A 62 -8.27 -0.42 17.24
N VAL A 63 -7.23 -1.02 16.66
CA VAL A 63 -7.01 -1.09 15.22
C VAL A 63 -6.36 -2.42 14.85
N VAL A 64 -6.75 -2.97 13.70
CA VAL A 64 -6.19 -4.21 13.14
C VAL A 64 -5.63 -3.95 11.75
N VAL A 65 -4.39 -4.39 11.51
CA VAL A 65 -3.75 -4.36 10.20
C VAL A 65 -3.94 -5.71 9.52
N LEU A 66 -4.55 -5.70 8.34
CA LEU A 66 -4.73 -6.89 7.50
C LEU A 66 -3.58 -6.99 6.50
N CYS A 67 -2.71 -7.98 6.68
CA CYS A 67 -1.47 -8.19 5.93
C CYS A 67 -1.45 -9.52 5.15
N GLY A 68 -2.52 -10.29 5.20
CA GLY A 68 -2.67 -11.54 4.45
C GLY A 68 -2.92 -11.31 2.96
N PRO A 69 -3.05 -12.38 2.18
CA PRO A 69 -3.52 -12.25 0.81
C PRO A 69 -4.97 -11.72 0.74
N SER A 70 -5.28 -10.93 -0.28
CA SER A 70 -6.66 -10.53 -0.59
C SER A 70 -7.54 -11.78 -0.88
N PRO A 71 -8.86 -11.75 -0.57
CA PRO A 71 -9.63 -10.58 -0.16
C PRO A 71 -9.63 -10.34 1.36
N HIS A 72 -9.64 -9.08 1.76
CA HIS A 72 -9.75 -8.62 3.15
C HIS A 72 -11.19 -8.28 3.57
N PHE A 73 -12.12 -8.18 2.62
CA PHE A 73 -13.48 -7.66 2.82
C PHE A 73 -14.21 -8.31 4.01
N SER A 74 -14.25 -9.65 4.07
CA SER A 74 -15.01 -10.36 5.12
C SER A 74 -14.46 -10.10 6.51
N ILE A 75 -13.13 -10.08 6.66
CA ILE A 75 -12.46 -9.81 7.94
C ILE A 75 -12.64 -8.35 8.34
N ALA A 76 -12.48 -7.42 7.37
CA ALA A 76 -12.68 -6.00 7.61
C ALA A 76 -14.12 -5.72 8.07
N LYS A 77 -15.13 -6.31 7.39
CA LYS A 77 -16.52 -6.18 7.77
C LYS A 77 -16.76 -6.64 9.21
N GLU A 78 -16.28 -7.83 9.57
CA GLU A 78 -16.44 -8.39 10.92
C GLU A 78 -15.82 -7.52 12.02
N LEU A 79 -14.64 -6.91 11.75
CA LEU A 79 -13.94 -6.03 12.67
C LEU A 79 -14.67 -4.68 12.81
N LEU A 80 -15.11 -4.09 11.69
CA LEU A 80 -15.86 -2.85 11.69
C LEU A 80 -17.21 -2.98 12.39
N ASP A 81 -17.91 -4.11 12.21
CA ASP A 81 -19.15 -4.45 12.97
C ASP A 81 -18.90 -4.45 14.49
N ALA A 82 -17.70 -4.81 14.93
CA ALA A 82 -17.28 -4.77 16.33
C ALA A 82 -16.72 -3.40 16.80
N GLY A 83 -16.75 -2.37 15.96
CA GLY A 83 -16.19 -1.04 16.25
C GLY A 83 -14.66 -0.95 16.21
N VAL A 84 -14.01 -1.95 15.62
CA VAL A 84 -12.54 -1.99 15.48
C VAL A 84 -12.13 -1.33 14.17
N SER A 85 -11.20 -0.38 14.23
CA SER A 85 -10.63 0.25 13.03
C SER A 85 -9.74 -0.73 12.25
N VAL A 86 -9.69 -0.57 10.94
CA VAL A 86 -8.98 -1.50 10.05
C VAL A 86 -8.04 -0.76 9.11
N VAL A 87 -6.82 -1.27 8.98
CA VAL A 87 -5.85 -0.87 7.95
C VAL A 87 -5.64 -2.06 7.02
N SER A 88 -6.04 -1.94 5.76
CA SER A 88 -5.92 -2.99 4.75
C SER A 88 -4.72 -2.74 3.85
N THR A 89 -3.86 -3.73 3.67
CA THR A 89 -2.75 -3.69 2.71
C THR A 89 -3.11 -4.32 1.36
N SER A 90 -4.40 -4.51 1.07
CA SER A 90 -4.87 -5.13 -0.18
C SER A 90 -4.35 -4.39 -1.41
N ASP A 91 -3.82 -5.16 -2.36
CA ASP A 91 -3.34 -4.75 -3.68
C ASP A 91 -4.21 -5.30 -4.84
N ASP A 92 -5.41 -5.78 -4.51
CA ASP A 92 -6.40 -6.29 -5.46
C ASP A 92 -7.50 -5.25 -5.71
N ILE A 93 -7.80 -4.98 -7.00
CA ILE A 93 -8.79 -3.95 -7.39
C ILE A 93 -10.19 -4.29 -6.86
N ALA A 94 -10.63 -5.54 -7.01
CA ALA A 94 -11.97 -5.94 -6.61
C ALA A 94 -12.14 -5.88 -5.09
N ASP A 95 -11.12 -6.30 -4.34
CA ASP A 95 -11.13 -6.21 -2.88
C ASP A 95 -11.11 -4.76 -2.41
N CYS A 96 -10.27 -3.89 -3.01
CA CYS A 96 -10.26 -2.46 -2.69
C CYS A 96 -11.62 -1.79 -2.94
N LEU A 97 -12.28 -2.10 -4.06
CA LEU A 97 -13.63 -1.60 -4.34
C LEU A 97 -14.65 -2.08 -3.31
N ASN A 98 -14.62 -3.37 -2.97
CA ASN A 98 -15.51 -3.94 -1.95
C ASN A 98 -15.25 -3.31 -0.57
N LEU A 99 -13.99 -3.13 -0.16
CA LEU A 99 -13.63 -2.47 1.10
C LEU A 99 -14.18 -1.04 1.17
N LEU A 100 -14.12 -0.28 0.07
CA LEU A 100 -14.67 1.07 0.04
C LEU A 100 -16.19 1.11 0.27
N THR A 101 -16.93 0.04 -0.06
CA THR A 101 -18.38 -0.04 0.23
C THR A 101 -18.70 -0.14 1.73
N LEU A 102 -17.72 -0.51 2.56
CA LEU A 102 -17.88 -0.59 4.02
C LEU A 102 -17.84 0.77 4.72
N SER A 103 -17.77 1.89 3.96
CA SER A 103 -17.67 3.23 4.54
C SER A 103 -18.82 3.56 5.49
N GLN A 104 -20.05 3.24 5.11
CA GLN A 104 -21.23 3.51 5.94
C GLN A 104 -21.21 2.68 7.23
N LEU A 105 -20.84 1.39 7.15
CA LEU A 105 -20.68 0.52 8.30
C LEU A 105 -19.62 1.04 9.28
N ALA A 106 -18.48 1.50 8.76
CA ALA A 106 -17.43 2.10 9.57
C ALA A 106 -17.88 3.40 10.26
N LEU A 107 -18.66 4.24 9.58
CA LEU A 107 -19.25 5.46 10.17
C LEU A 107 -20.20 5.13 11.31
N GLU A 108 -21.11 4.19 11.13
CA GLU A 108 -22.11 3.77 12.12
C GLU A 108 -21.46 3.22 13.40
N ASN A 109 -20.37 2.49 13.25
CA ASN A 109 -19.63 1.89 14.37
C ASN A 109 -18.47 2.76 14.88
N LYS A 110 -18.35 4.03 14.42
CA LYS A 110 -17.30 4.98 14.82
C LYS A 110 -15.90 4.41 14.63
N ALA A 111 -15.72 3.64 13.56
CA ALA A 111 -14.46 3.02 13.18
C ALA A 111 -13.90 3.66 11.91
N THR A 112 -12.61 3.49 11.69
CA THR A 112 -11.88 3.97 10.51
C THR A 112 -11.40 2.78 9.70
N LEU A 113 -11.64 2.79 8.40
CA LEU A 113 -11.06 1.84 7.45
C LEU A 113 -10.12 2.58 6.51
N ILE A 114 -8.84 2.19 6.49
CA ILE A 114 -7.89 2.68 5.48
C ILE A 114 -7.68 1.57 4.46
N VAL A 115 -7.99 1.87 3.19
CA VAL A 115 -7.92 0.92 2.08
C VAL A 115 -6.61 1.11 1.32
N GLY A 116 -5.85 0.03 1.14
CA GLY A 116 -4.62 0.04 0.36
C GLY A 116 -3.46 0.76 1.05
N ALA A 117 -3.20 0.47 2.33
CA ALA A 117 -2.10 1.06 3.08
C ALA A 117 -0.82 0.21 2.99
N ALA A 118 -0.23 0.14 1.79
CA ALA A 118 0.98 -0.62 1.51
C ALA A 118 2.01 0.24 0.73
N SER A 119 2.89 -0.40 -0.05
CA SER A 119 3.81 0.31 -0.94
C SER A 119 3.04 0.92 -2.13
N SER A 120 2.27 0.08 -2.82
CA SER A 120 1.36 0.45 -3.90
C SER A 120 0.21 -0.58 -3.88
N PRO A 121 -0.99 -0.11 -3.56
CA PRO A 121 -1.35 1.26 -3.20
C PRO A 121 -0.91 1.67 -1.79
N GLY A 122 -0.92 2.97 -1.53
CA GLY A 122 -0.70 3.56 -0.21
C GLY A 122 0.42 4.58 -0.20
N MET A 123 1.70 4.17 -0.16
CA MET A 123 2.82 5.11 -0.28
C MET A 123 2.71 5.92 -1.59
N SER A 124 2.25 5.31 -2.68
CA SER A 124 1.97 6.00 -3.94
C SER A 124 1.04 7.21 -3.76
N GLY A 125 -0.07 7.06 -3.07
CA GLY A 125 -1.01 8.16 -2.78
C GLY A 125 -0.40 9.25 -1.90
N LEU A 126 0.36 8.87 -0.87
CA LEU A 126 1.10 9.81 -0.01
C LEU A 126 2.11 10.62 -0.82
N LEU A 127 2.84 9.98 -1.75
CA LEU A 127 3.82 10.66 -2.59
C LEU A 127 3.16 11.60 -3.60
N VAL A 128 2.01 11.23 -4.18
CA VAL A 128 1.23 12.17 -5.02
C VAL A 128 0.84 13.41 -4.20
N ARG A 129 0.34 13.24 -2.97
CA ARG A 129 -0.02 14.36 -2.09
C ARG A 129 1.19 15.20 -1.71
N HIS A 130 2.32 14.57 -1.45
CA HIS A 130 3.56 15.26 -1.13
C HIS A 130 4.05 16.13 -2.31
N LEU A 131 4.06 15.58 -3.52
CA LEU A 131 4.45 16.31 -4.73
C LEU A 131 3.47 17.43 -5.06
N ALA A 132 2.16 17.21 -4.87
CA ALA A 132 1.12 18.21 -5.15
C ALA A 132 1.35 19.54 -4.43
N LEU A 133 2.02 19.54 -3.28
CA LEU A 133 2.38 20.78 -2.54
C LEU A 133 3.31 21.71 -3.33
N SER A 134 3.99 21.21 -4.35
CA SER A 134 4.91 21.99 -5.20
C SER A 134 4.22 22.64 -6.40
N PHE A 135 2.92 22.37 -6.63
CA PHE A 135 2.15 22.85 -7.78
C PHE A 135 1.05 23.82 -7.36
N ASP A 136 0.60 24.64 -8.29
CA ASP A 136 -0.64 25.44 -8.15
C ASP A 136 -1.86 24.57 -8.43
N SER A 137 -1.74 23.64 -9.41
CA SER A 137 -2.71 22.60 -9.72
C SER A 137 -2.04 21.38 -10.34
N ILE A 138 -2.56 20.20 -10.06
CA ILE A 138 -2.09 18.94 -10.65
C ILE A 138 -3.17 18.35 -11.55
N ASP A 139 -2.78 17.72 -12.65
CA ASP A 139 -3.70 17.10 -13.60
C ASP A 139 -3.34 15.66 -13.98
N GLU A 140 -2.07 15.25 -13.82
CA GLU A 140 -1.68 13.86 -14.10
C GLU A 140 -0.88 13.27 -12.92
N ALA A 141 -1.11 11.97 -12.62
CA ALA A 141 -0.32 11.18 -11.70
C ALA A 141 0.00 9.81 -12.31
N HIS A 142 1.28 9.42 -12.27
CA HIS A 142 1.77 8.18 -12.84
C HIS A 142 2.57 7.40 -11.81
N VAL A 143 2.21 6.13 -11.60
CA VAL A 143 2.88 5.23 -10.65
C VAL A 143 3.58 4.13 -11.42
N ALA A 144 4.83 3.87 -11.08
CA ALA A 144 5.59 2.72 -11.57
C ALA A 144 6.22 1.95 -10.42
N LEU A 145 6.18 0.62 -10.52
CA LEU A 145 6.65 -0.30 -9.51
C LEU A 145 7.71 -1.24 -10.05
N HIS A 146 8.70 -1.54 -9.21
CA HIS A 146 9.67 -2.61 -9.41
C HIS A 146 9.71 -3.54 -8.21
N GLY A 147 9.81 -4.84 -8.44
CA GLY A 147 9.94 -5.83 -7.38
C GLY A 147 8.61 -6.24 -6.75
N THR A 148 8.70 -7.16 -5.79
CA THR A 148 7.56 -7.73 -5.07
C THR A 148 7.89 -7.88 -3.59
N GLY A 149 6.88 -7.81 -2.72
CA GLY A 149 7.06 -7.98 -1.28
C GLY A 149 7.35 -9.43 -0.90
N GLY A 150 6.32 -10.25 -0.84
CA GLY A 150 6.43 -11.66 -0.49
C GLY A 150 5.74 -12.58 -1.50
N PRO A 151 5.61 -13.87 -1.19
CA PRO A 151 5.01 -14.86 -2.11
C PRO A 151 3.61 -14.51 -2.61
N ALA A 152 2.76 -13.95 -1.76
CA ALA A 152 1.41 -13.53 -2.13
C ALA A 152 1.43 -12.34 -3.10
N CYS A 153 2.23 -11.32 -2.81
CA CYS A 153 2.43 -10.15 -3.67
C CYS A 153 3.02 -10.57 -5.03
N ALA A 154 3.97 -11.50 -5.06
CA ALA A 154 4.54 -12.02 -6.32
C ALA A 154 3.48 -12.71 -7.18
N ARG A 155 2.58 -13.51 -6.59
CA ARG A 155 1.45 -14.11 -7.32
C ARG A 155 0.47 -13.06 -7.82
N GLN A 156 0.19 -12.02 -7.03
CA GLN A 156 -0.71 -10.94 -7.44
C GLN A 156 -0.11 -10.13 -8.60
N HIS A 157 1.16 -9.74 -8.53
CA HIS A 157 1.85 -9.03 -9.62
C HIS A 157 1.92 -9.87 -10.90
N HIS A 158 2.14 -11.18 -10.78
CA HIS A 158 2.09 -12.09 -11.93
C HIS A 158 0.72 -12.08 -12.61
N ARG A 159 -0.37 -12.18 -11.85
CA ARG A 159 -1.75 -12.09 -12.37
C ARG A 159 -2.04 -10.72 -12.95
N ALA A 160 -1.57 -9.65 -12.31
CA ALA A 160 -1.79 -8.27 -12.74
C ALA A 160 -1.25 -7.96 -14.14
N LEU A 161 -0.31 -8.76 -14.65
CA LEU A 161 0.24 -8.65 -16.02
C LEU A 161 -0.62 -9.36 -17.09
N SER A 162 -1.59 -10.20 -16.71
CA SER A 162 -2.46 -10.92 -17.65
C SER A 162 -3.88 -10.36 -17.75
N GLY A 163 -4.30 -9.53 -16.80
CA GLY A 163 -5.64 -8.96 -16.70
C GLY A 163 -5.86 -7.73 -17.56
N GLN A 164 -6.72 -6.85 -17.05
CA GLN A 164 -7.03 -5.56 -17.65
C GLN A 164 -6.51 -4.45 -16.75
N SER A 165 -5.52 -3.69 -17.21
CA SER A 165 -5.12 -2.48 -16.50
C SER A 165 -6.26 -1.46 -16.54
N ILE A 166 -6.48 -0.80 -15.44
CA ILE A 166 -7.38 0.34 -15.34
C ILE A 166 -6.55 1.62 -15.27
N GLY A 167 -7.02 2.68 -15.92
CA GLY A 167 -6.46 4.02 -15.82
C GLY A 167 -7.57 5.05 -15.98
N TRP A 168 -7.39 6.21 -15.39
CA TRP A 168 -8.26 7.36 -15.59
C TRP A 168 -7.68 8.24 -16.69
N HIS A 169 -8.53 8.73 -17.61
CA HIS A 169 -8.10 9.58 -18.71
C HIS A 169 -9.27 10.45 -19.19
N ASP A 170 -9.12 11.76 -19.07
CA ASP A 170 -10.03 12.78 -19.60
C ASP A 170 -11.52 12.51 -19.27
N GLY A 171 -11.82 12.19 -17.99
CA GLY A 171 -13.20 11.98 -17.54
C GLY A 171 -13.70 10.53 -17.61
N GLU A 172 -12.88 9.58 -18.11
CA GLU A 172 -13.31 8.20 -18.31
C GLU A 172 -12.34 7.16 -17.75
N TRP A 173 -12.89 6.04 -17.28
CA TRP A 173 -12.10 4.86 -16.95
C TRP A 173 -11.74 4.08 -18.21
N LEU A 174 -10.47 4.06 -18.55
CA LEU A 174 -9.97 3.27 -19.67
C LEU A 174 -9.43 1.92 -19.21
N ARG A 175 -9.91 0.86 -19.86
CA ARG A 175 -9.36 -0.48 -19.72
C ARG A 175 -8.43 -0.78 -20.90
N ARG A 176 -7.23 -1.25 -20.61
CA ARG A 176 -6.23 -1.65 -21.62
C ARG A 176 -5.65 -3.02 -21.25
N PRO A 177 -5.24 -3.83 -22.23
CA PRO A 177 -4.59 -5.11 -21.91
C PRO A 177 -3.37 -4.88 -21.00
N ALA A 178 -3.31 -5.59 -19.89
CA ALA A 178 -2.13 -5.62 -19.04
C ALA A 178 -0.93 -6.22 -19.81
N GLY A 179 0.29 -5.90 -19.40
CA GLY A 179 1.50 -6.25 -20.13
C GLY A 179 1.71 -5.46 -21.43
N SER A 180 0.85 -4.46 -21.73
CA SER A 180 0.98 -3.56 -22.90
C SER A 180 1.57 -2.20 -22.51
N GLY A 181 1.83 -1.34 -23.49
CA GLY A 181 2.22 0.06 -23.28
C GLY A 181 3.53 0.19 -22.54
N ARG A 182 4.63 -0.25 -23.18
CA ARG A 182 6.00 -0.14 -22.69
C ARG A 182 6.39 1.30 -22.42
N GLU A 183 7.02 1.54 -21.27
CA GLU A 183 7.59 2.81 -20.88
C GLU A 183 8.86 2.55 -20.07
N LEU A 184 9.96 3.26 -20.39
CA LEU A 184 11.19 3.19 -19.61
C LEU A 184 11.04 4.05 -18.37
N CYS A 185 11.11 3.44 -17.20
CA CYS A 185 11.06 4.13 -15.91
C CYS A 185 12.41 4.02 -15.19
N TRP A 186 12.88 5.14 -14.65
CA TRP A 186 14.07 5.22 -13.82
C TRP A 186 13.68 5.19 -12.37
N PHE A 187 14.31 4.29 -11.62
CA PHE A 187 14.23 4.18 -10.16
C PHE A 187 15.59 4.59 -9.57
N PRO A 188 15.65 4.95 -8.28
CA PRO A 188 16.93 5.22 -7.62
C PRO A 188 17.85 3.99 -7.61
N GLU A 189 19.16 4.23 -7.54
CA GLU A 189 20.10 3.14 -7.31
C GLU A 189 19.81 2.42 -5.97
N PRO A 190 20.01 1.09 -5.91
CA PRO A 190 20.63 0.21 -6.90
C PRO A 190 19.64 -0.39 -7.92
N VAL A 191 18.41 0.09 -8.00
CA VAL A 191 17.40 -0.47 -8.93
C VAL A 191 17.68 -0.06 -10.37
N GLY A 192 17.81 1.26 -10.66
CA GLY A 192 18.13 1.74 -12.00
C GLY A 192 16.93 1.76 -12.96
N ALA A 193 17.19 1.63 -14.26
CA ALA A 193 16.20 1.78 -15.32
C ALA A 193 15.56 0.43 -15.71
N TYR A 194 14.23 0.41 -15.83
CA TYR A 194 13.48 -0.78 -16.27
C TYR A 194 12.34 -0.43 -17.21
N ASP A 195 12.05 -1.37 -18.12
CA ASP A 195 10.82 -1.34 -18.89
C ASP A 195 9.62 -1.65 -18.00
N CYS A 196 8.69 -0.70 -17.94
CA CYS A 196 7.44 -0.82 -17.22
C CYS A 196 6.25 -0.99 -18.18
N TYR A 197 5.29 -1.78 -17.78
CA TYR A 197 4.10 -2.10 -18.56
C TYR A 197 2.85 -1.87 -17.74
N ARG A 198 1.75 -1.57 -18.39
CA ARG A 198 0.44 -1.49 -17.74
C ARG A 198 0.14 -2.77 -17.00
N ALA A 199 -0.42 -2.64 -15.82
CA ALA A 199 -0.80 -3.77 -14.98
C ALA A 199 -2.14 -3.49 -14.29
N GLU A 200 -2.79 -4.55 -13.84
CA GLU A 200 -4.03 -4.47 -13.07
C GLU A 200 -3.70 -4.08 -11.62
N LEU A 201 -3.57 -2.77 -11.38
CA LEU A 201 -3.22 -2.17 -10.09
C LEU A 201 -4.38 -1.32 -9.55
N PRO A 202 -4.61 -1.29 -8.22
CA PRO A 202 -5.62 -0.44 -7.62
C PRO A 202 -5.20 1.03 -7.51
N ASP A 203 -3.92 1.37 -7.70
CA ASP A 203 -3.41 2.73 -7.56
C ASP A 203 -4.19 3.78 -8.37
N PRO A 204 -4.52 3.59 -9.67
CA PRO A 204 -5.30 4.56 -10.39
C PRO A 204 -6.66 4.84 -9.76
N LEU A 205 -7.31 3.81 -9.22
CA LEU A 205 -8.59 3.90 -8.54
C LEU A 205 -8.50 4.72 -7.25
N LEU A 206 -7.53 4.37 -6.39
CA LEU A 206 -7.41 4.98 -5.06
C LEU A 206 -6.83 6.40 -5.15
N ILE A 207 -5.89 6.65 -6.08
CA ILE A 207 -5.37 7.99 -6.34
C ILE A 207 -6.47 8.89 -6.90
N LYS A 208 -7.24 8.44 -7.91
CA LYS A 208 -8.36 9.23 -8.44
C LYS A 208 -9.42 9.54 -7.37
N ARG A 209 -9.64 8.64 -6.43
CA ARG A 209 -10.51 8.90 -5.27
C ARG A 209 -9.96 9.98 -4.35
N ALA A 210 -8.65 9.99 -4.09
CA ALA A 210 -7.99 10.99 -3.25
C ALA A 210 -7.83 12.35 -3.94
N PHE A 211 -7.80 12.36 -5.27
CA PHE A 211 -7.56 13.53 -6.12
C PHE A 211 -8.60 13.57 -7.25
N PRO A 212 -9.84 14.01 -6.96
CA PRO A 212 -10.91 14.04 -7.95
C PRO A 212 -10.63 14.96 -9.16
N GLU A 213 -9.73 15.92 -9.01
CA GLU A 213 -9.33 16.87 -10.04
C GLU A 213 -8.42 16.28 -11.13
N LEU A 214 -7.73 15.18 -10.87
CA LEU A 214 -6.81 14.60 -11.85
C LEU A 214 -7.53 14.18 -13.14
N GLU A 215 -6.96 14.58 -14.27
CA GLU A 215 -7.43 14.23 -15.62
C GLU A 215 -6.83 12.90 -16.10
N ARG A 216 -5.61 12.55 -15.59
CA ARG A 216 -4.95 11.30 -15.95
C ARG A 216 -4.29 10.62 -14.76
N VAL A 217 -4.60 9.32 -14.58
CA VAL A 217 -3.93 8.48 -13.58
C VAL A 217 -3.59 7.12 -14.20
N THR A 218 -2.32 6.71 -14.09
CA THR A 218 -1.86 5.42 -14.62
C THR A 218 -1.01 4.65 -13.63
N GLY A 219 -1.07 3.32 -13.71
CA GLY A 219 -0.23 2.39 -12.95
C GLY A 219 0.52 1.42 -13.87
N ARG A 220 1.80 1.16 -13.55
CA ARG A 220 2.67 0.26 -14.30
C ARG A 220 3.52 -0.58 -13.37
N VAL A 221 3.95 -1.74 -13.84
CA VAL A 221 4.94 -2.59 -13.16
C VAL A 221 6.07 -2.94 -14.12
N THR A 222 7.24 -3.16 -13.58
CA THR A 222 8.36 -3.70 -14.36
C THR A 222 8.05 -5.14 -14.75
N ALA A 223 8.32 -5.49 -16.00
CA ALA A 223 8.17 -6.86 -16.48
C ALA A 223 9.12 -7.15 -17.61
N THR A 224 9.66 -8.36 -17.62
CA THR A 224 10.38 -8.89 -18.77
C THR A 224 9.41 -9.43 -19.83
N ARG A 225 9.91 -9.73 -21.02
CA ARG A 225 9.11 -10.43 -22.04
C ARG A 225 8.60 -11.77 -21.50
N ARG A 226 9.42 -12.48 -20.72
CA ARG A 226 9.06 -13.75 -20.10
C ARG A 226 7.90 -13.58 -19.14
N ASP A 227 7.95 -12.61 -18.22
CA ASP A 227 6.89 -12.35 -17.24
C ASP A 227 5.54 -12.10 -17.93
N ARG A 228 5.53 -11.30 -19.00
CA ARG A 228 4.32 -10.97 -19.76
C ARG A 228 3.72 -12.14 -20.51
N VAL A 229 4.56 -13.07 -21.00
CA VAL A 229 4.10 -14.29 -21.70
C VAL A 229 3.56 -15.30 -20.69
N PHE A 230 4.29 -15.52 -19.60
CA PHE A 230 3.93 -16.54 -18.61
C PHE A 230 2.84 -16.08 -17.63
N SER A 231 2.55 -14.78 -17.53
CA SER A 231 1.47 -14.28 -16.66
C SER A 231 0.09 -14.87 -16.97
N ARG A 232 -0.09 -15.42 -18.18
CA ARG A 232 -1.34 -16.06 -18.63
C ARG A 232 -1.56 -17.46 -18.05
N VAL A 233 -0.56 -18.04 -17.42
CA VAL A 233 -0.64 -19.32 -16.71
C VAL A 233 -0.39 -19.11 -15.23
N PRO A 234 -0.96 -19.93 -14.33
CA PRO A 234 -0.70 -19.81 -12.90
C PRO A 234 0.79 -19.88 -12.59
N MET A 235 1.24 -19.06 -11.62
CA MET A 235 2.63 -19.13 -11.14
C MET A 235 2.89 -20.47 -10.45
N MET A 236 3.57 -21.38 -11.13
CA MET A 236 3.81 -22.75 -10.64
C MET A 236 4.79 -22.77 -9.46
N ILE A 237 5.78 -21.90 -9.47
CA ILE A 237 6.83 -21.83 -8.43
C ILE A 237 6.90 -20.38 -7.92
N PRO A 238 6.09 -20.02 -6.92
CA PRO A 238 6.21 -18.70 -6.30
C PRO A 238 7.51 -18.60 -5.49
N PRO A 239 8.10 -17.40 -5.37
CA PRO A 239 9.22 -17.19 -4.45
C PRO A 239 8.80 -17.59 -3.04
N GLN A 240 9.74 -18.14 -2.25
CA GLN A 240 9.48 -18.57 -0.87
C GLN A 240 9.88 -17.53 0.18
N ALA A 241 10.53 -16.45 -0.24
CA ALA A 241 11.05 -15.41 0.62
C ALA A 241 10.62 -14.01 0.15
N GLU A 242 10.97 -13.00 0.95
CA GLU A 242 10.85 -11.61 0.56
C GLU A 242 11.65 -11.32 -0.72
N GLY A 243 11.11 -10.49 -1.59
CA GLY A 243 11.80 -10.01 -2.80
C GLY A 243 13.07 -9.19 -2.47
N GLY A 244 13.92 -9.01 -3.47
CA GLY A 244 15.09 -8.14 -3.38
C GLY A 244 14.73 -6.65 -3.26
N MET A 245 15.70 -5.78 -3.59
CA MET A 245 15.44 -4.34 -3.70
C MET A 245 14.34 -4.09 -4.70
N GLY A 246 13.35 -3.32 -4.29
CA GLY A 246 12.25 -2.87 -5.12
C GLY A 246 12.33 -1.37 -5.38
N GLY A 247 11.40 -0.86 -6.17
CA GLY A 247 11.29 0.55 -6.46
C GLY A 247 9.84 0.99 -6.60
N LEU A 248 9.53 2.13 -6.01
CA LEU A 248 8.28 2.85 -6.25
C LEU A 248 8.66 4.21 -6.83
N ARG A 249 8.09 4.54 -7.99
CA ARG A 249 8.26 5.85 -8.63
C ARG A 249 6.90 6.50 -8.84
N VAL A 250 6.79 7.73 -8.40
CA VAL A 250 5.60 8.56 -8.60
C VAL A 250 6.00 9.81 -9.37
N GLU A 251 5.30 10.07 -10.46
CA GLU A 251 5.43 11.27 -11.27
C GLU A 251 4.12 12.04 -11.23
N VAL A 252 4.18 13.33 -10.94
CA VAL A 252 3.06 14.26 -10.96
C VAL A 252 3.32 15.34 -11.99
N ARG A 253 2.30 15.68 -12.76
CA ARG A 253 2.32 16.78 -13.72
C ARG A 253 1.23 17.76 -13.38
N GLY A 254 1.50 19.03 -13.69
CA GLY A 254 0.56 20.10 -13.40
C GLY A 254 1.11 21.47 -13.78
N MET A 255 0.54 22.51 -13.20
CA MET A 255 0.92 23.89 -13.44
C MET A 255 1.58 24.49 -12.21
N LYS A 256 2.60 25.33 -12.42
CA LYS A 256 3.22 26.17 -11.40
C LYS A 256 3.63 27.50 -12.01
N ASN A 257 3.17 28.61 -11.43
CA ASN A 257 3.45 29.97 -11.92
C ASN A 257 3.17 30.13 -13.43
N GLY A 258 2.08 29.52 -13.92
CA GLY A 258 1.68 29.55 -15.32
C GLY A 258 2.50 28.66 -16.26
N ALA A 259 3.47 27.89 -15.78
CA ALA A 259 4.27 26.97 -16.57
C ALA A 259 3.93 25.50 -16.27
N ARG A 260 4.03 24.64 -17.29
CA ARG A 260 3.90 23.17 -17.12
C ARG A 260 5.10 22.63 -16.35
N LEU A 261 4.84 21.94 -15.25
CA LEU A 261 5.86 21.32 -14.43
C LEU A 261 5.65 19.79 -14.40
N VAL A 262 6.74 19.06 -14.32
CA VAL A 262 6.77 17.62 -14.02
C VAL A 262 7.71 17.41 -12.85
N ASP A 263 7.24 16.78 -11.81
CA ASP A 263 8.05 16.44 -10.65
C ASP A 263 7.97 14.94 -10.37
N VAL A 264 9.08 14.36 -9.92
CA VAL A 264 9.22 12.92 -9.74
C VAL A 264 9.90 12.63 -8.41
N ILE A 265 9.27 11.76 -7.64
CA ILE A 265 9.85 11.21 -6.41
C ILE A 265 9.82 9.69 -6.45
N ALA A 266 10.83 9.06 -5.88
CA ALA A 266 10.88 7.60 -5.84
C ALA A 266 11.50 7.08 -4.55
N VAL A 267 11.25 5.79 -4.31
CA VAL A 267 11.81 5.01 -3.19
C VAL A 267 12.54 3.81 -3.79
N ALA A 268 13.73 3.51 -3.30
CA ALA A 268 14.43 2.24 -3.54
C ALA A 268 14.57 1.51 -2.21
N GLU A 269 13.70 0.54 -1.97
CA GLU A 269 13.68 -0.28 -0.75
C GLU A 269 12.87 -1.57 -1.04
N ARG A 270 13.04 -2.61 -0.25
CA ARG A 270 12.24 -3.82 -0.34
C ARG A 270 10.75 -3.49 -0.23
N VAL A 271 9.97 -3.98 -1.18
CA VAL A 271 8.52 -3.68 -1.25
C VAL A 271 7.79 -4.06 0.04
N GLY A 272 8.16 -5.21 0.65
CA GLY A 272 7.60 -5.64 1.94
C GLY A 272 7.94 -4.71 3.09
N GLN A 273 9.16 -4.12 3.10
CA GLN A 273 9.57 -3.14 4.09
C GLN A 273 8.75 -1.85 3.96
N VAL A 274 8.63 -1.30 2.76
CA VAL A 274 7.80 -0.10 2.53
C VAL A 274 6.35 -0.35 2.94
N ALA A 275 5.76 -1.48 2.51
CA ALA A 275 4.39 -1.83 2.85
C ALA A 275 4.17 -1.94 4.37
N GLY A 276 5.09 -2.61 5.07
CA GLY A 276 5.02 -2.77 6.52
C GLY A 276 5.15 -1.46 7.27
N VAL A 277 6.08 -0.59 6.86
CA VAL A 277 6.29 0.74 7.47
C VAL A 277 5.07 1.63 7.25
N VAL A 278 4.51 1.66 6.03
CA VAL A 278 3.30 2.45 5.73
C VAL A 278 2.11 1.98 6.56
N ALA A 279 1.84 0.67 6.57
CA ALA A 279 0.72 0.10 7.31
C ALA A 279 0.85 0.31 8.83
N ALA A 280 2.05 0.13 9.38
CA ALA A 280 2.32 0.33 10.79
C ALA A 280 2.14 1.78 11.22
N ASN A 281 2.68 2.75 10.47
CA ASN A 281 2.52 4.18 10.75
C ASN A 281 1.05 4.61 10.63
N THR A 282 0.32 4.06 9.68
CA THR A 282 -1.13 4.32 9.51
C THR A 282 -1.91 3.78 10.70
N ALA A 283 -1.64 2.54 11.14
CA ALA A 283 -2.28 1.97 12.32
C ALA A 283 -1.92 2.73 13.61
N HIS A 284 -0.67 3.12 13.75
CA HIS A 284 -0.23 3.96 14.88
C HIS A 284 -0.94 5.32 14.89
N ALA A 285 -1.11 5.95 13.72
CA ALA A 285 -1.84 7.22 13.61
C ALA A 285 -3.31 7.11 14.08
N ILE A 286 -3.97 5.98 13.82
CA ILE A 286 -5.30 5.69 14.36
C ILE A 286 -5.24 5.44 15.88
N ASP A 287 -4.23 4.69 16.34
CA ASP A 287 -4.09 4.34 17.75
C ASP A 287 -3.89 5.58 18.65
N ILE A 288 -3.13 6.57 18.19
CA ILE A 288 -2.89 7.83 18.89
C ILE A 288 -3.89 8.93 18.55
N ASN A 289 -4.99 8.63 17.86
CA ASN A 289 -6.03 9.57 17.41
C ASN A 289 -5.47 10.71 16.50
N LYS A 290 -4.45 10.45 15.73
CA LYS A 290 -3.97 11.39 14.69
C LYS A 290 -4.85 11.29 13.43
N ILE A 291 -5.46 10.13 13.21
CA ILE A 291 -6.55 9.89 12.25
C ILE A 291 -7.82 9.68 13.07
N GLU A 292 -8.70 10.69 13.09
CA GLU A 292 -9.97 10.67 13.82
C GLU A 292 -11.20 10.51 12.91
N LYS A 293 -10.98 10.50 11.58
CA LYS A 293 -12.05 10.38 10.59
C LYS A 293 -12.58 8.95 10.53
N HIS A 294 -13.87 8.77 10.81
CA HIS A 294 -14.56 7.52 10.61
C HIS A 294 -14.99 7.34 9.16
N GLY A 295 -15.25 6.08 8.78
CA GLY A 295 -15.57 5.71 7.40
C GLY A 295 -14.39 5.08 6.65
N ALA A 296 -14.54 4.87 5.34
CA ALA A 296 -13.50 4.29 4.49
C ALA A 296 -12.73 5.39 3.74
N HIS A 297 -11.42 5.42 3.93
CA HIS A 297 -10.50 6.40 3.38
C HIS A 297 -9.32 5.73 2.67
N VAL A 298 -8.59 6.53 1.90
CA VAL A 298 -7.36 6.13 1.20
C VAL A 298 -6.22 7.06 1.58
N LEU A 299 -4.99 6.59 1.51
CA LEU A 299 -3.82 7.43 1.75
C LEU A 299 -3.64 8.41 0.59
N GLY A 300 -3.26 9.65 0.91
CA GLY A 300 -3.26 10.78 -0.04
C GLY A 300 -4.55 11.60 -0.02
N ASP A 301 -5.66 11.09 0.54
CA ASP A 301 -6.88 11.87 0.75
C ASP A 301 -6.56 13.12 1.59
N GLU A 302 -7.16 14.26 1.27
CA GLU A 302 -6.92 15.54 1.94
C GLU A 302 -7.23 15.49 3.45
N SER A 303 -8.18 14.66 3.83
CA SER A 303 -8.59 14.49 5.24
C SER A 303 -7.56 13.71 6.08
N MET A 304 -6.55 13.10 5.48
CA MET A 304 -5.52 12.33 6.16
C MET A 304 -4.33 13.21 6.58
N PRO A 305 -3.62 12.88 7.68
CA PRO A 305 -2.43 13.60 8.11
C PRO A 305 -1.20 13.23 7.24
N ASN A 306 -1.31 13.46 5.91
CA ASN A 306 -0.37 12.96 4.91
C ASN A 306 1.07 13.40 5.17
N ALA A 307 1.31 14.68 5.48
CA ALA A 307 2.66 15.19 5.75
C ALA A 307 3.28 14.53 6.98
N TRP A 308 2.47 14.31 8.04
CA TRP A 308 2.93 13.61 9.23
C TRP A 308 3.27 12.14 8.91
N LEU A 309 2.41 11.44 8.15
CA LEU A 309 2.66 10.05 7.74
C LEU A 309 3.95 9.94 6.93
N VAL A 310 4.17 10.81 5.95
CA VAL A 310 5.42 10.83 5.16
C VAL A 310 6.63 11.04 6.08
N ALA A 311 6.57 11.99 7.01
CA ALA A 311 7.65 12.24 7.96
C ALA A 311 7.95 11.00 8.84
N GLN A 312 6.92 10.33 9.38
CA GLN A 312 7.10 9.12 10.18
C GLN A 312 7.67 7.95 9.36
N ILE A 313 7.22 7.80 8.12
CA ILE A 313 7.74 6.78 7.20
C ILE A 313 9.23 7.02 6.90
N CYS A 314 9.63 8.27 6.68
CA CYS A 314 11.04 8.63 6.51
C CYS A 314 11.85 8.38 7.78
N ASN A 315 11.31 8.74 8.96
CA ASN A 315 11.96 8.46 10.24
C ASN A 315 12.13 6.96 10.53
N ALA A 316 11.26 6.12 9.95
CA ALA A 316 11.37 4.67 10.00
C ALA A 316 12.36 4.10 8.96
N GLY A 317 13.13 4.95 8.27
CA GLY A 317 14.23 4.55 7.40
C GLY A 317 13.89 4.45 5.91
N ILE A 318 12.70 4.86 5.49
CA ILE A 318 12.35 4.91 4.06
C ILE A 318 12.85 6.23 3.45
N ASN A 319 13.82 6.13 2.55
CA ASN A 319 14.41 7.30 1.90
C ASN A 319 13.64 7.70 0.64
N LEU A 320 13.35 8.98 0.53
CA LEU A 320 12.73 9.59 -0.66
C LEU A 320 13.83 10.18 -1.54
N HIS A 321 13.77 9.87 -2.83
CA HIS A 321 14.71 10.35 -3.85
C HIS A 321 13.95 11.22 -4.85
N SER A 322 14.28 12.50 -4.92
CA SER A 322 13.76 13.42 -5.93
C SER A 322 14.62 13.37 -7.19
N PHE A 323 13.97 13.27 -8.35
CA PHE A 323 14.63 13.39 -9.63
C PHE A 323 14.52 14.85 -10.08
N VAL A 324 15.47 15.67 -9.64
CA VAL A 324 15.53 17.08 -10.08
C VAL A 324 15.92 17.11 -11.55
N ARG A 325 15.16 17.83 -12.38
CA ARG A 325 15.63 18.17 -13.73
C ARG A 325 16.87 19.04 -13.61
N ALA A 326 17.98 18.58 -14.22
CA ALA A 326 19.13 19.42 -14.48
C ALA A 326 18.79 20.51 -15.48
#